data_e8c2eec1e58cfef77f4fc34938490218
#
_entry.id   e8c2eec1e58cfef77f4fc34938490218
#
_cell.length_a   1.000
_cell.length_b   1.000
_cell.length_c   1.000
_cell.angle_alpha   90.00
_cell.angle_beta   90.00
_cell.angle_gamma   90.00
#
_symmetry.space_group_name_H-M   'P 1'
#
loop_
_entity.id
_entity.type
_entity.pdbx_description
1 polymer ?
#
loop_
_entity_poly.entity_id
_entity_poly.type
_entity_poly.pdbx_seq_one_letter_code
_entity_poly.pdbx_strand_id
1 'polypeptide(L)'
;MNHPITNSLKKGATMFKFRTTLGVAFAIAIVITPLALNSATAATGGPRDAVITLQSPFLDATNTSDAKSNQQMADGWVAKGWFGKGLIFQISFAPVGSTINLTYNVKDKDGKPLAFTKVNLRINKGYSEAQSIVEVDGVKTKGIDRPPFDQANVIHLTDAFGNVTFALKSLDDPSLGEPQPDSYTSLPIYSEDKLDRLHSQMLPEVNSEPADHSVITEFHYFVPKAPIVVPASNPSITLVTPMLDASNSVINASTKAKQTYAPIGGDLIVVYKVIGDDGKTAVPNKVVTLSVNGGKSLLTATTDAFGYAAFTLKNTDTKPNAAPSSATAVMPTASSAFTTLAPSIEGTTPIVAEGVEFHYYRGITTSVTKSGKKFSLAVAIAGAAGKSAAVAVTGAKNSTVKINSAMQTVNIPVTAGAKTVTVKIDGKIYTSKVTVK
;
A
#
# COMPACT_ATOMS: atom_id res chain seq x y z
N MET A 1 -60.12 2.73 -46.15
CA MET A 1 -59.17 2.91 -47.27
C MET A 1 -57.82 2.35 -46.78
N ASN A 2 -57.48 1.27 -47.37
CA ASN A 2 -56.32 0.44 -46.99
C ASN A 2 -55.05 0.88 -47.69
N HIS A 3 -53.91 0.82 -46.97
CA HIS A 3 -52.65 0.46 -47.62
C HIS A 3 -51.73 -0.25 -46.61
N PRO A 4 -51.28 -1.44 -46.93
CA PRO A 4 -50.23 -2.13 -46.18
C PRO A 4 -48.86 -1.79 -46.76
N ILE A 5 -47.89 -1.48 -45.87
CA ILE A 5 -46.47 -1.41 -46.27
C ILE A 5 -45.81 -2.68 -45.81
N THR A 6 -45.49 -3.52 -46.81
CA THR A 6 -44.60 -4.67 -46.68
C THR A 6 -43.15 -4.19 -46.70
N ASN A 7 -42.39 -4.45 -45.67
CA ASN A 7 -40.91 -4.32 -45.70
C ASN A 7 -40.23 -5.69 -45.50
N SER A 8 -39.62 -6.10 -46.56
CA SER A 8 -38.80 -7.30 -46.71
C SER A 8 -37.52 -7.19 -45.90
N LEU A 9 -37.35 -8.08 -44.95
CA LEU A 9 -36.08 -8.30 -44.24
C LEU A 9 -35.22 -9.30 -44.99
N LYS A 10 -34.16 -8.82 -45.64
CA LYS A 10 -33.06 -9.63 -46.16
C LYS A 10 -32.23 -10.17 -45.01
N LYS A 11 -32.19 -11.51 -44.87
CA LYS A 11 -31.25 -12.25 -44.08
C LYS A 11 -29.84 -12.09 -44.62
N GLY A 12 -28.96 -11.50 -43.83
CA GLY A 12 -27.52 -11.57 -44.04
C GLY A 12 -26.87 -12.26 -42.86
N ALA A 13 -26.68 -13.57 -42.97
CA ALA A 13 -25.90 -14.32 -42.00
C ALA A 13 -24.41 -14.08 -42.26
N THR A 14 -23.76 -13.29 -41.43
CA THR A 14 -22.31 -13.20 -41.40
C THR A 14 -21.76 -14.05 -40.27
N MET A 15 -21.19 -15.19 -40.65
CA MET A 15 -20.40 -16.03 -39.73
C MET A 15 -19.21 -15.25 -39.22
N PHE A 16 -19.22 -14.87 -37.97
CA PHE A 16 -18.01 -14.46 -37.28
C PHE A 16 -17.23 -15.71 -36.83
N LYS A 17 -16.13 -15.94 -37.51
CA LYS A 17 -15.10 -16.89 -37.05
C LYS A 17 -14.44 -16.32 -35.80
N PHE A 18 -14.67 -16.95 -34.66
CA PHE A 18 -13.88 -16.77 -33.47
C PHE A 18 -12.44 -17.19 -33.75
N ARG A 19 -11.57 -16.24 -33.92
CA ARG A 19 -10.12 -16.44 -33.77
C ARG A 19 -9.83 -16.33 -32.29
N THR A 20 -9.51 -17.45 -31.67
CA THR A 20 -8.83 -17.50 -30.39
C THR A 20 -7.50 -16.76 -30.51
N THR A 21 -7.48 -15.53 -30.04
CA THR A 21 -6.22 -14.81 -29.85
C THR A 21 -5.75 -15.13 -28.44
N LEU A 22 -4.65 -15.83 -28.38
CA LEU A 22 -3.83 -16.09 -27.20
C LEU A 22 -3.73 -14.83 -26.34
N GLY A 23 -4.03 -14.98 -25.04
CA GLY A 23 -3.78 -13.96 -24.05
C GLY A 23 -2.29 -13.63 -24.02
N VAL A 24 -1.94 -12.44 -24.46
CA VAL A 24 -0.64 -11.85 -24.18
C VAL A 24 -0.66 -11.43 -22.73
N ALA A 25 -0.11 -12.30 -21.88
CA ALA A 25 0.29 -11.88 -20.54
C ALA A 25 1.29 -10.74 -20.75
N PHE A 26 0.90 -9.52 -20.40
CA PHE A 26 1.84 -8.43 -20.23
C PHE A 26 2.68 -8.76 -18.99
N ALA A 27 3.72 -9.55 -19.19
CA ALA A 27 4.86 -9.56 -18.29
C ALA A 27 5.53 -8.19 -18.46
N ILE A 28 5.20 -7.25 -17.58
CA ILE A 28 6.03 -6.08 -17.36
C ILE A 28 7.34 -6.64 -16.85
N ALA A 29 8.31 -6.77 -17.74
CA ALA A 29 9.69 -7.00 -17.36
C ALA A 29 10.16 -5.73 -16.63
N ILE A 30 9.90 -5.69 -15.32
CA ILE A 30 10.60 -4.77 -14.43
C ILE A 30 12.05 -5.26 -14.50
N VAL A 31 12.90 -4.51 -15.18
CA VAL A 31 14.36 -4.66 -15.08
C VAL A 31 14.69 -4.33 -13.62
N ILE A 32 14.74 -5.36 -12.81
CA ILE A 32 15.13 -5.25 -11.40
C ILE A 32 16.64 -5.11 -11.41
N THR A 33 17.12 -3.87 -11.41
CA THR A 33 18.45 -3.60 -10.89
C THR A 33 18.47 -4.10 -9.44
N PRO A 34 19.52 -4.81 -8.99
CA PRO A 34 19.59 -5.28 -7.61
C PRO A 34 19.41 -4.07 -6.69
N LEU A 35 18.25 -4.00 -6.05
CA LEU A 35 17.97 -3.01 -5.04
C LEU A 35 18.95 -3.29 -3.88
N ALA A 36 19.99 -2.48 -3.80
CA ALA A 36 20.67 -2.26 -2.54
C ALA A 36 19.56 -2.05 -1.50
N LEU A 37 19.73 -2.63 -0.29
CA LEU A 37 18.87 -2.42 0.88
C LEU A 37 18.02 -1.18 0.70
N ASN A 38 16.71 -1.30 0.95
CA ASN A 38 15.80 -0.16 0.93
C ASN A 38 16.38 0.98 1.78
N SER A 39 17.45 1.57 1.24
CA SER A 39 17.94 2.82 1.77
C SER A 39 16.83 3.78 1.48
N ALA A 40 16.12 4.24 2.50
CA ALA A 40 15.34 5.44 2.35
C ALA A 40 16.33 6.53 1.94
N THR A 41 16.64 6.58 0.65
CA THR A 41 17.26 7.75 0.07
C THR A 41 16.24 8.85 0.26
N ALA A 42 16.71 10.03 0.69
CA ALA A 42 15.88 11.21 0.59
C ALA A 42 15.26 11.19 -0.81
N ALA A 43 13.93 11.33 -0.85
CA ALA A 43 13.21 11.36 -2.11
C ALA A 43 13.95 12.30 -3.06
N THR A 44 14.39 11.79 -4.20
CA THR A 44 15.14 12.57 -5.19
C THR A 44 14.22 13.49 -5.99
N GLY A 45 12.90 13.46 -5.69
CA GLY A 45 11.87 14.32 -6.25
C GLY A 45 11.05 14.99 -5.16
N GLY A 46 10.27 16.00 -5.52
CA GLY A 46 9.26 16.59 -4.65
C GLY A 46 8.11 15.57 -4.38
N PRO A 47 7.15 15.93 -3.52
CA PRO A 47 5.97 15.08 -3.26
C PRO A 47 5.24 14.63 -4.53
N ARG A 48 5.28 15.44 -5.58
CA ARG A 48 4.66 15.14 -6.90
C ARG A 48 5.31 13.98 -7.64
N ASP A 49 6.60 13.71 -7.41
CA ASP A 49 7.30 12.59 -8.06
C ASP A 49 7.02 11.24 -7.38
N ALA A 50 6.22 11.22 -6.32
CA ALA A 50 5.85 9.98 -5.66
C ALA A 50 4.90 9.14 -6.50
N VAL A 51 4.99 7.82 -6.34
CA VAL A 51 4.08 6.82 -6.91
C VAL A 51 3.32 6.16 -5.76
N ILE A 52 2.01 6.31 -5.75
CA ILE A 52 1.13 5.73 -4.74
C ILE A 52 0.29 4.64 -5.39
N THR A 53 0.36 3.42 -4.86
CA THR A 53 -0.43 2.28 -5.33
C THR A 53 -1.27 1.70 -4.20
N LEU A 54 -2.50 1.30 -4.50
CA LEU A 54 -3.35 0.56 -3.58
C LEU A 54 -2.91 -0.90 -3.54
N GLN A 55 -2.61 -1.43 -2.35
CA GLN A 55 -2.21 -2.82 -2.13
C GLN A 55 -3.35 -3.68 -1.59
N SER A 56 -4.18 -3.09 -0.73
CA SER A 56 -5.44 -3.70 -0.27
C SER A 56 -6.54 -2.64 -0.16
N PRO A 57 -7.77 -2.99 -0.55
CA PRO A 57 -8.11 -4.21 -1.30
C PRO A 57 -7.44 -4.23 -2.68
N PHE A 58 -7.07 -5.41 -3.17
CA PHE A 58 -6.63 -5.55 -4.55
C PHE A 58 -7.85 -5.42 -5.46
N LEU A 59 -7.85 -4.41 -6.31
CA LEU A 59 -8.96 -4.07 -7.21
C LEU A 59 -8.61 -4.45 -8.64
N ASP A 60 -9.46 -5.28 -9.24
CA ASP A 60 -9.35 -5.74 -10.63
C ASP A 60 -10.72 -5.80 -11.31
N ALA A 61 -10.78 -6.33 -12.52
CA ALA A 61 -12.02 -6.42 -13.30
C ALA A 61 -13.11 -7.29 -12.65
N THR A 62 -12.82 -8.05 -11.59
CA THR A 62 -13.81 -8.90 -10.91
C THR A 62 -14.52 -8.16 -9.79
N ASN A 63 -13.95 -7.07 -9.29
CA ASN A 63 -14.48 -6.30 -8.15
C ASN A 63 -14.49 -4.77 -8.38
N THR A 64 -14.26 -4.31 -9.61
CA THR A 64 -14.37 -2.90 -9.99
C THR A 64 -15.42 -2.70 -11.09
N SER A 65 -15.97 -1.49 -11.16
CA SER A 65 -16.73 -1.06 -12.32
C SER A 65 -15.82 -0.92 -13.56
N ASP A 66 -16.41 -0.69 -14.73
CA ASP A 66 -15.71 -0.60 -16.02
C ASP A 66 -14.41 0.23 -15.96
N ALA A 67 -13.28 -0.47 -15.93
CA ALA A 67 -11.95 0.13 -15.82
C ALA A 67 -11.62 1.11 -16.95
N LYS A 68 -12.20 0.90 -18.16
CA LYS A 68 -11.94 1.78 -19.31
C LYS A 68 -12.57 3.15 -19.11
N SER A 69 -13.81 3.19 -18.67
CA SER A 69 -14.51 4.45 -18.44
C SER A 69 -13.95 5.18 -17.22
N ASN A 70 -13.56 4.45 -16.17
CA ASN A 70 -12.88 5.03 -15.01
C ASN A 70 -11.56 5.69 -15.43
N GLN A 71 -10.79 5.05 -16.30
CA GLN A 71 -9.55 5.64 -16.81
C GLN A 71 -9.81 6.86 -17.69
N GLN A 72 -10.85 6.86 -18.52
CA GLN A 72 -11.23 8.04 -19.30
C GLN A 72 -11.59 9.25 -18.42
N MET A 73 -12.24 9.02 -17.28
CA MET A 73 -12.49 10.09 -16.30
C MET A 73 -11.18 10.61 -15.69
N ALA A 74 -10.29 9.72 -15.26
CA ALA A 74 -8.99 10.10 -14.72
C ALA A 74 -8.19 10.93 -15.72
N ASP A 75 -8.14 10.50 -16.98
CA ASP A 75 -7.47 11.22 -18.07
C ASP A 75 -8.06 12.61 -18.29
N GLY A 76 -9.39 12.74 -18.18
CA GLY A 76 -10.10 14.02 -18.26
C GLY A 76 -9.70 14.99 -17.12
N TRP A 77 -9.53 14.50 -15.92
CA TRP A 77 -9.09 15.30 -14.76
C TRP A 77 -7.62 15.73 -14.90
N VAL A 78 -6.77 14.83 -15.40
CA VAL A 78 -5.36 15.15 -15.72
C VAL A 78 -5.27 16.20 -16.82
N ALA A 79 -6.10 16.09 -17.87
CA ALA A 79 -6.15 17.09 -18.95
C ALA A 79 -6.60 18.49 -18.49
N LYS A 80 -7.44 18.55 -17.45
CA LYS A 80 -7.84 19.79 -16.78
C LYS A 80 -6.78 20.35 -15.81
N GLY A 81 -5.69 19.63 -15.61
CA GLY A 81 -4.62 20.01 -14.67
C GLY A 81 -4.99 19.87 -13.19
N TRP A 82 -6.07 19.12 -12.86
CA TRP A 82 -6.48 18.92 -11.48
C TRP A 82 -5.61 17.90 -10.75
N PHE A 83 -5.07 16.93 -11.49
CA PHE A 83 -4.20 15.87 -10.98
C PHE A 83 -2.98 15.69 -11.88
N GLY A 84 -1.95 15.02 -11.35
CA GLY A 84 -0.74 14.69 -12.08
C GLY A 84 -0.94 13.57 -13.12
N LYS A 85 0.07 13.39 -13.95
CA LYS A 85 0.08 12.32 -14.98
C LYS A 85 0.11 10.96 -14.29
N GLY A 86 -0.60 9.98 -14.86
CA GLY A 86 -0.62 8.62 -14.33
C GLY A 86 -1.59 8.41 -13.17
N LEU A 87 -2.56 9.32 -13.01
CA LEU A 87 -3.69 9.09 -12.11
C LEU A 87 -4.46 7.84 -12.52
N ILE A 88 -4.76 6.99 -11.54
CA ILE A 88 -5.64 5.84 -11.68
C ILE A 88 -6.92 6.14 -10.89
N PHE A 89 -8.08 5.90 -11.49
CA PHE A 89 -9.36 5.99 -10.81
C PHE A 89 -10.05 4.63 -10.82
N GLN A 90 -10.45 4.16 -9.64
CA GLN A 90 -11.07 2.84 -9.46
C GLN A 90 -12.34 2.98 -8.64
N ILE A 91 -13.43 2.39 -9.12
CA ILE A 91 -14.70 2.32 -8.40
C ILE A 91 -14.96 0.87 -8.01
N SER A 92 -15.18 0.64 -6.73
CA SER A 92 -15.50 -0.67 -6.17
C SER A 92 -16.75 -0.61 -5.30
N PHE A 93 -17.17 -1.76 -4.78
CA PHE A 93 -18.42 -1.90 -4.04
C PHE A 93 -18.16 -2.61 -2.72
N ALA A 94 -18.80 -2.15 -1.66
CA ALA A 94 -18.71 -2.75 -0.35
C ALA A 94 -20.08 -2.76 0.35
N PRO A 95 -20.35 -3.73 1.22
CA PRO A 95 -21.57 -3.70 2.04
C PRO A 95 -21.63 -2.46 2.94
N VAL A 96 -22.81 -1.87 3.08
CA VAL A 96 -23.04 -0.81 4.07
C VAL A 96 -22.65 -1.32 5.47
N GLY A 97 -22.02 -0.48 6.27
CA GLY A 97 -21.57 -0.81 7.61
C GLY A 97 -20.30 -1.66 7.69
N SER A 98 -19.76 -2.09 6.54
CA SER A 98 -18.51 -2.86 6.51
C SER A 98 -17.27 -1.99 6.75
N THR A 99 -16.20 -2.63 7.19
CA THR A 99 -14.87 -2.05 7.25
C THR A 99 -14.08 -2.42 6.00
N ILE A 100 -13.19 -1.53 5.54
CA ILE A 100 -12.26 -1.73 4.43
C ILE A 100 -10.86 -1.30 4.91
N ASN A 101 -9.89 -2.19 4.87
CA ASN A 101 -8.50 -1.89 5.19
C ASN A 101 -7.77 -1.36 3.94
N LEU A 102 -7.68 -0.04 3.82
CA LEU A 102 -6.99 0.62 2.73
C LEU A 102 -5.50 0.63 3.02
N THR A 103 -4.73 -0.13 2.27
CA THR A 103 -3.27 -0.13 2.39
C THR A 103 -2.65 0.37 1.11
N TYR A 104 -1.88 1.45 1.21
CA TYR A 104 -1.15 2.02 0.09
C TYR A 104 0.33 1.75 0.24
N ASN A 105 1.01 1.54 -0.88
CA ASN A 105 2.47 1.54 -0.97
C ASN A 105 2.93 2.81 -1.68
N VAL A 106 3.87 3.51 -1.08
CA VAL A 106 4.38 4.79 -1.55
C VAL A 106 5.86 4.63 -1.91
N LYS A 107 6.19 4.93 -3.15
CA LYS A 107 7.55 4.86 -3.70
C LYS A 107 7.96 6.20 -4.30
N ASP A 108 9.26 6.42 -4.44
CA ASP A 108 9.78 7.51 -5.26
C ASP A 108 9.71 7.15 -6.76
N LYS A 109 10.08 8.11 -7.62
CA LYS A 109 10.12 7.91 -9.09
C LYS A 109 11.07 6.79 -9.55
N ASP A 110 12.02 6.38 -8.71
CA ASP A 110 12.99 5.32 -8.98
C ASP A 110 12.50 3.96 -8.44
N GLY A 111 11.28 3.89 -7.92
CA GLY A 111 10.63 2.68 -7.39
C GLY A 111 11.08 2.30 -5.98
N LYS A 112 11.81 3.16 -5.27
CA LYS A 112 12.25 2.90 -3.90
C LYS A 112 11.16 3.29 -2.90
N PRO A 113 10.92 2.50 -1.85
CA PRO A 113 9.96 2.84 -0.81
C PRO A 113 10.24 4.19 -0.16
N LEU A 114 9.22 5.03 -0.04
CA LEU A 114 9.27 6.25 0.77
C LEU A 114 8.92 5.90 2.21
N ALA A 115 9.92 5.47 2.97
CA ALA A 115 9.75 5.08 4.36
C ALA A 115 9.55 6.29 5.29
N PHE A 116 8.70 6.14 6.31
CA PHE A 116 8.42 7.13 7.36
C PHE A 116 8.01 8.50 6.82
N THR A 117 7.32 8.48 5.67
CA THR A 117 6.80 9.65 4.99
C THR A 117 5.34 9.88 5.38
N LYS A 118 4.94 11.11 5.57
CA LYS A 118 3.55 11.46 5.87
C LYS A 118 2.67 11.22 4.65
N VAL A 119 1.63 10.43 4.84
CA VAL A 119 0.55 10.25 3.88
C VAL A 119 -0.73 10.77 4.52
N ASN A 120 -1.36 11.69 3.83
CA ASN A 120 -2.65 12.25 4.17
C ASN A 120 -3.71 11.55 3.33
N LEU A 121 -4.61 10.81 3.94
CA LEU A 121 -5.80 10.31 3.23
C LEU A 121 -6.87 11.39 3.28
N ARG A 122 -7.10 11.99 2.12
CA ARG A 122 -8.19 12.94 1.94
C ARG A 122 -9.44 12.20 1.50
N ILE A 123 -10.53 12.40 2.25
CA ILE A 123 -11.83 11.86 1.93
C ILE A 123 -12.58 12.96 1.21
N ASN A 124 -12.72 12.79 -0.09
CA ASN A 124 -13.52 13.70 -0.92
C ASN A 124 -14.97 13.27 -0.84
N LYS A 125 -15.80 14.21 -0.46
CA LYS A 125 -17.23 14.10 -0.71
C LYS A 125 -17.43 14.53 -2.16
N GLY A 126 -17.91 13.63 -3.01
CA GLY A 126 -18.31 13.97 -4.37
C GLY A 126 -19.33 15.14 -4.39
N TYR A 127 -19.74 15.55 -5.55
CA TYR A 127 -20.67 16.69 -5.73
C TYR A 127 -22.13 16.35 -5.45
N SER A 128 -22.47 15.15 -4.95
CA SER A 128 -23.85 14.72 -4.76
C SER A 128 -24.30 14.74 -3.30
N GLU A 129 -25.60 14.88 -3.11
CA GLU A 129 -26.23 14.94 -1.78
C GLU A 129 -26.27 13.59 -1.05
N ALA A 130 -26.01 12.46 -1.75
CA ALA A 130 -26.10 11.10 -1.21
C ALA A 130 -24.76 10.51 -0.73
N GLN A 131 -23.89 11.34 -0.19
CA GLN A 131 -22.58 10.88 0.25
C GLN A 131 -22.64 10.08 1.54
N SER A 132 -21.84 9.01 1.57
CA SER A 132 -21.67 8.19 2.76
C SER A 132 -21.05 8.96 3.92
N ILE A 133 -21.63 8.75 5.09
CA ILE A 133 -20.95 9.07 6.33
C ILE A 133 -19.95 7.94 6.58
N VAL A 134 -18.67 8.29 6.62
CA VAL A 134 -17.62 7.30 6.87
C VAL A 134 -16.75 7.71 8.06
N GLU A 135 -16.14 6.72 8.65
CA GLU A 135 -15.11 6.88 9.68
C GLU A 135 -13.80 6.31 9.14
N VAL A 136 -12.71 7.06 9.28
CA VAL A 136 -11.37 6.57 8.99
C VAL A 136 -10.55 6.68 10.25
N ASP A 137 -10.11 5.53 10.79
CA ASP A 137 -9.32 5.43 12.04
C ASP A 137 -9.92 6.25 13.22
N GLY A 138 -11.24 6.18 13.38
CA GLY A 138 -11.99 6.89 14.41
C GLY A 138 -12.34 8.35 14.08
N VAL A 139 -11.86 8.90 12.96
CA VAL A 139 -12.21 10.24 12.48
C VAL A 139 -13.43 10.15 11.59
N LYS A 140 -14.56 10.69 12.05
CA LYS A 140 -15.81 10.70 11.29
C LYS A 140 -15.85 11.86 10.31
N THR A 141 -16.30 11.59 9.08
CA THR A 141 -16.73 12.66 8.18
C THR A 141 -18.06 13.20 8.69
N LYS A 142 -18.21 14.49 8.65
CA LYS A 142 -19.56 15.08 8.81
C LYS A 142 -20.36 14.76 7.55
N GLY A 143 -21.60 14.34 7.71
CA GLY A 143 -22.56 14.21 6.62
C GLY A 143 -22.63 15.52 5.84
N ILE A 144 -23.18 15.46 4.65
CA ILE A 144 -23.23 16.57 3.72
C ILE A 144 -23.92 17.78 4.34
N ASP A 145 -23.25 18.89 4.30
CA ASP A 145 -23.86 20.19 4.09
C ASP A 145 -22.91 20.98 3.21
N ARG A 146 -23.39 21.43 2.11
CA ARG A 146 -22.85 22.35 1.07
C ARG A 146 -21.38 22.82 1.17
N PRO A 147 -20.73 23.17 0.03
CA PRO A 147 -19.37 23.70 0.01
C PRO A 147 -19.19 24.88 0.99
N PRO A 148 -18.04 24.97 1.69
CA PRO A 148 -16.81 24.28 1.36
C PRO A 148 -16.81 22.83 1.90
N PHE A 149 -16.41 21.92 1.01
CA PHE A 149 -16.35 20.48 1.25
C PHE A 149 -15.66 20.16 2.57
N ASP A 150 -16.40 19.54 3.51
CA ASP A 150 -15.86 19.07 4.78
C ASP A 150 -14.96 17.88 4.49
N GLN A 151 -13.69 18.15 4.21
CA GLN A 151 -12.68 17.14 3.95
C GLN A 151 -12.20 16.60 5.29
N ALA A 152 -12.45 15.34 5.57
CA ALA A 152 -11.74 14.68 6.64
C ALA A 152 -10.34 14.32 6.12
N ASN A 153 -9.34 14.63 6.93
CA ASN A 153 -7.95 14.32 6.66
C ASN A 153 -7.43 13.43 7.77
N VAL A 154 -6.92 12.27 7.41
CA VAL A 154 -6.24 11.36 8.35
C VAL A 154 -4.80 11.20 7.89
N ILE A 155 -3.87 11.42 8.81
CA ILE A 155 -2.44 11.44 8.49
C ILE A 155 -1.74 10.31 9.22
N HIS A 156 -1.12 9.41 8.46
CA HIS A 156 -0.24 8.38 8.97
C HIS A 156 1.15 8.47 8.35
N LEU A 157 2.11 7.81 8.98
CA LEU A 157 3.45 7.61 8.41
C LEU A 157 3.52 6.27 7.71
N THR A 158 4.18 6.23 6.57
CA THR A 158 4.55 4.95 5.96
C THR A 158 5.52 4.17 6.86
N ASP A 159 5.48 2.86 6.77
CA ASP A 159 6.46 1.99 7.41
C ASP A 159 7.81 1.95 6.65
N ALA A 160 8.71 1.06 7.07
CA ALA A 160 10.03 0.89 6.45
C ALA A 160 9.97 0.45 4.98
N PHE A 161 8.86 -0.13 4.55
CA PHE A 161 8.63 -0.63 3.20
C PHE A 161 7.79 0.35 2.34
N GLY A 162 7.49 1.53 2.87
CA GLY A 162 6.67 2.53 2.21
C GLY A 162 5.16 2.25 2.31
N ASN A 163 4.72 1.35 3.18
CA ASN A 163 3.31 1.03 3.33
C ASN A 163 2.65 1.91 4.38
N VAL A 164 1.40 2.26 4.14
CA VAL A 164 0.52 2.96 5.07
C VAL A 164 -0.87 2.36 5.01
N THR A 165 -1.54 2.20 6.15
CA THR A 165 -2.89 1.63 6.20
C THR A 165 -3.86 2.54 6.92
N PHE A 166 -5.13 2.49 6.49
CA PHE A 166 -6.26 3.23 7.03
C PHE A 166 -7.47 2.29 7.12
N ALA A 167 -8.17 2.28 8.24
CA ALA A 167 -9.42 1.53 8.39
C ALA A 167 -10.61 2.44 8.05
N LEU A 168 -11.17 2.25 6.86
CA LEU A 168 -12.37 2.94 6.40
C LEU A 168 -13.61 2.14 6.80
N LYS A 169 -14.60 2.79 7.41
CA LYS A 169 -15.87 2.17 7.78
C LYS A 169 -17.03 3.04 7.30
N SER A 170 -17.98 2.46 6.58
CA SER A 170 -19.27 3.10 6.31
C SER A 170 -20.12 3.11 7.59
N LEU A 171 -20.70 4.28 7.88
CA LEU A 171 -21.59 4.49 9.05
C LEU A 171 -23.03 4.77 8.61
N ASP A 172 -23.35 4.60 7.33
CA ASP A 172 -24.68 4.82 6.83
C ASP A 172 -25.70 3.84 7.38
N ASP A 173 -26.95 4.26 7.41
CA ASP A 173 -28.07 3.36 7.68
C ASP A 173 -28.19 2.34 6.55
N PRO A 174 -28.19 1.02 6.87
CA PRO A 174 -28.35 -0.02 5.84
C PRO A 174 -29.59 0.16 4.95
N SER A 175 -30.65 0.81 5.45
CA SER A 175 -31.86 1.08 4.66
C SER A 175 -31.63 2.04 3.50
N LEU A 176 -30.56 2.82 3.52
CA LEU A 176 -30.20 3.80 2.48
C LEU A 176 -29.26 3.20 1.42
N GLY A 177 -28.74 2.01 1.64
CA GLY A 177 -27.87 1.32 0.69
C GLY A 177 -28.63 0.83 -0.54
N GLU A 178 -27.96 0.82 -1.68
CA GLU A 178 -28.51 0.22 -2.88
C GLU A 178 -28.58 -1.32 -2.78
N PRO A 179 -29.46 -1.96 -3.56
CA PRO A 179 -29.41 -3.41 -3.71
C PRO A 179 -28.03 -3.84 -4.22
N GLN A 180 -27.54 -4.98 -3.71
CA GLN A 180 -26.31 -5.57 -4.21
C GLN A 180 -26.37 -5.74 -5.73
N PRO A 181 -25.38 -5.24 -6.50
CA PRO A 181 -25.32 -5.42 -7.93
C PRO A 181 -25.14 -6.89 -8.31
N ASP A 182 -25.73 -7.32 -9.42
CA ASP A 182 -25.54 -8.66 -9.95
C ASP A 182 -24.13 -8.84 -10.53
N SER A 183 -23.50 -7.75 -10.98
CA SER A 183 -22.15 -7.71 -11.49
C SER A 183 -21.53 -6.32 -11.23
N TYR A 184 -20.28 -6.30 -10.81
CA TYR A 184 -19.53 -5.05 -10.61
C TYR A 184 -19.31 -4.28 -11.93
N THR A 185 -19.25 -4.98 -13.05
CA THR A 185 -19.03 -4.40 -14.38
C THR A 185 -20.29 -3.83 -15.01
N SER A 186 -21.47 -4.14 -14.51
CA SER A 186 -22.76 -3.74 -15.08
C SER A 186 -23.30 -2.42 -14.53
N LEU A 187 -22.62 -1.81 -13.59
CA LEU A 187 -23.08 -0.56 -13.01
C LEU A 187 -22.76 0.59 -13.95
N PRO A 188 -23.80 1.38 -14.32
CA PRO A 188 -23.59 2.53 -15.16
C PRO A 188 -22.70 3.52 -14.42
N ILE A 189 -21.61 3.86 -15.06
CA ILE A 189 -20.75 4.95 -14.64
C ILE A 189 -21.57 6.22 -14.73
N TYR A 190 -21.49 7.04 -13.69
CA TYR A 190 -22.04 8.38 -13.61
C TYR A 190 -23.01 8.76 -14.76
N SER A 191 -24.27 8.44 -14.62
CA SER A 191 -25.32 9.25 -15.26
C SER A 191 -25.67 10.35 -14.27
N GLU A 192 -25.78 11.57 -14.72
CA GLU A 192 -26.21 12.71 -13.89
C GLU A 192 -27.51 12.43 -13.12
N ASP A 193 -28.30 11.46 -13.57
CA ASP A 193 -29.56 11.03 -12.98
C ASP A 193 -29.39 9.99 -11.84
N LYS A 194 -28.16 9.56 -11.50
CA LYS A 194 -27.88 8.52 -10.49
C LYS A 194 -26.85 8.94 -9.45
N LEU A 195 -26.75 10.22 -9.18
CA LEU A 195 -25.91 10.81 -8.15
C LEU A 195 -26.32 10.43 -6.71
N ASP A 196 -27.41 9.69 -6.56
CA ASP A 196 -28.03 9.36 -5.27
C ASP A 196 -27.46 8.13 -4.57
N ARG A 197 -26.34 7.59 -5.08
CA ARG A 197 -25.74 6.37 -4.50
C ARG A 197 -24.80 6.70 -3.37
N LEU A 198 -24.96 6.02 -2.25
CA LEU A 198 -24.04 6.12 -1.13
C LEU A 198 -22.63 5.74 -1.57
N HIS A 199 -21.71 6.68 -1.58
CA HIS A 199 -20.33 6.44 -1.96
C HIS A 199 -19.34 7.28 -1.14
N SER A 200 -18.11 6.88 -1.12
CA SER A 200 -17.00 7.65 -0.56
C SER A 200 -15.78 7.55 -1.46
N GLN A 201 -15.08 8.66 -1.62
CA GLN A 201 -13.90 8.76 -2.46
C GLN A 201 -12.66 9.02 -1.60
N MET A 202 -11.61 8.25 -1.84
CA MET A 202 -10.35 8.28 -1.10
C MET A 202 -9.21 8.73 -2.00
N LEU A 203 -8.51 9.78 -1.59
CA LEU A 203 -7.31 10.29 -2.26
C LEU A 203 -6.14 10.32 -1.29
N PRO A 204 -5.14 9.44 -1.44
CA PRO A 204 -3.91 9.54 -0.69
C PRO A 204 -3.00 10.64 -1.27
N GLU A 205 -2.41 11.43 -0.39
CA GLU A 205 -1.49 12.53 -0.72
C GLU A 205 -0.19 12.38 0.06
N VAL A 206 0.95 12.67 -0.56
CA VAL A 206 2.25 12.68 0.12
C VAL A 206 2.54 14.09 0.61
N ASN A 207 2.79 14.25 1.92
CA ASN A 207 3.04 15.56 2.55
C ASN A 207 1.94 16.59 2.24
N SER A 208 0.68 16.15 2.11
CA SER A 208 -0.49 16.98 1.78
C SER A 208 -0.46 17.59 0.37
N GLU A 209 0.26 16.95 -0.55
CA GLU A 209 0.22 17.26 -1.98
C GLU A 209 -0.13 16.02 -2.80
N PRO A 210 -0.98 16.14 -3.85
CA PRO A 210 -1.26 15.05 -4.77
C PRO A 210 0.01 14.59 -5.47
N ALA A 211 0.25 13.28 -5.50
CA ALA A 211 1.33 12.69 -6.27
C ALA A 211 0.96 12.67 -7.77
N ASP A 212 1.98 12.76 -8.64
CA ASP A 212 1.76 12.66 -10.09
C ASP A 212 1.21 11.29 -10.50
N HIS A 213 1.64 10.25 -9.81
CA HIS A 213 1.12 8.90 -9.97
C HIS A 213 0.38 8.50 -8.68
N SER A 214 -0.91 8.74 -8.64
CA SER A 214 -1.76 8.42 -7.49
C SER A 214 -2.93 7.54 -7.90
N VAL A 215 -3.58 6.96 -6.91
CA VAL A 215 -4.82 6.20 -7.09
C VAL A 215 -5.94 6.88 -6.31
N ILE A 216 -7.02 7.22 -7.00
CA ILE A 216 -8.28 7.59 -6.36
C ILE A 216 -9.14 6.34 -6.34
N THR A 217 -9.63 5.97 -5.16
CA THR A 217 -10.53 4.85 -5.00
C THR A 217 -11.88 5.36 -4.50
N GLU A 218 -12.93 4.91 -5.14
CA GLU A 218 -14.30 5.21 -4.74
C GLU A 218 -15.03 3.91 -4.38
N PHE A 219 -15.69 3.90 -3.24
CA PHE A 219 -16.50 2.78 -2.78
C PHE A 219 -17.96 3.16 -2.79
N HIS A 220 -18.78 2.40 -3.53
CA HIS A 220 -20.22 2.45 -3.49
C HIS A 220 -20.76 1.43 -2.51
N TYR A 221 -21.68 1.83 -1.63
CA TYR A 221 -22.16 0.99 -0.56
C TYR A 221 -23.53 0.39 -0.90
N PHE A 222 -23.63 -0.92 -0.74
CA PHE A 222 -24.84 -1.68 -1.06
C PHE A 222 -25.34 -2.49 0.14
N VAL A 223 -26.64 -2.86 0.12
CA VAL A 223 -27.23 -3.80 1.06
C VAL A 223 -27.08 -5.20 0.47
N PRO A 224 -26.42 -6.13 1.16
CA PRO A 224 -26.30 -7.52 0.68
C PRO A 224 -27.66 -8.18 0.50
N LYS A 225 -27.87 -8.91 -0.59
CA LYS A 225 -29.10 -9.68 -0.85
C LYS A 225 -29.31 -10.81 0.15
N ALA A 226 -28.21 -11.36 0.66
CA ALA A 226 -28.17 -12.38 1.70
C ALA A 226 -26.82 -12.34 2.42
N PRO A 227 -26.72 -12.84 3.66
CA PRO A 227 -25.44 -13.02 4.32
C PRO A 227 -24.53 -13.91 3.45
N ILE A 228 -23.35 -13.38 3.11
CA ILE A 228 -22.34 -14.16 2.40
C ILE A 228 -21.68 -15.08 3.43
N VAL A 229 -22.07 -16.36 3.43
CA VAL A 229 -21.41 -17.40 4.21
C VAL A 229 -20.37 -18.06 3.31
N VAL A 230 -19.10 -17.71 3.52
CA VAL A 230 -17.99 -18.34 2.80
C VAL A 230 -17.43 -19.45 3.67
N PRO A 231 -17.40 -20.71 3.21
CA PRO A 231 -16.75 -21.78 3.94
C PRO A 231 -15.27 -21.46 4.15
N ALA A 232 -14.79 -21.64 5.37
CA ALA A 232 -13.42 -21.34 5.77
C ALA A 232 -12.86 -22.38 6.74
N SER A 233 -13.17 -23.67 6.49
CA SER A 233 -12.59 -24.78 7.24
C SER A 233 -11.14 -25.05 6.84
N ASN A 234 -10.79 -24.78 5.59
CA ASN A 234 -9.45 -24.90 5.04
C ASN A 234 -9.04 -23.61 4.28
N PRO A 235 -9.01 -22.45 4.94
CA PRO A 235 -8.72 -21.19 4.28
C PRO A 235 -7.26 -21.11 3.81
N SER A 236 -6.99 -20.19 2.89
CA SER A 236 -5.65 -19.74 2.57
C SER A 236 -5.44 -18.39 3.19
N ILE A 237 -4.34 -18.23 3.95
CA ILE A 237 -3.96 -16.98 4.60
C ILE A 237 -2.60 -16.54 4.01
N THR A 238 -2.61 -15.54 3.15
CA THR A 238 -1.42 -15.09 2.41
C THR A 238 -1.00 -13.70 2.84
N LEU A 239 0.31 -13.48 2.93
CA LEU A 239 0.89 -12.17 3.23
C LEU A 239 0.79 -11.26 1.98
N VAL A 240 0.15 -10.11 2.15
CA VAL A 240 0.01 -9.09 1.10
C VAL A 240 0.98 -7.92 1.34
N THR A 241 1.10 -7.49 2.60
CA THR A 241 1.96 -6.37 2.99
C THR A 241 2.80 -6.77 4.21
N PRO A 242 4.13 -6.48 4.20
CA PRO A 242 4.89 -5.94 3.08
C PRO A 242 4.96 -6.92 1.91
N MET A 243 5.05 -6.40 0.69
CA MET A 243 5.26 -7.24 -0.49
C MET A 243 6.69 -7.76 -0.48
N LEU A 244 6.84 -9.05 -0.13
CA LEU A 244 8.12 -9.72 0.01
C LEU A 244 8.35 -10.69 -1.15
N ASP A 245 9.47 -10.49 -1.84
CA ASP A 245 9.93 -11.31 -2.96
C ASP A 245 11.44 -11.63 -2.85
N ALA A 246 12.00 -12.27 -3.84
CA ALA A 246 13.41 -12.67 -3.85
C ALA A 246 14.40 -11.48 -3.86
N SER A 247 13.93 -10.25 -4.13
CA SER A 247 14.78 -9.05 -4.11
C SER A 247 14.93 -8.43 -2.72
N ASN A 248 13.99 -8.69 -1.81
CA ASN A 248 13.93 -8.04 -0.50
C ASN A 248 13.70 -9.01 0.68
N SER A 249 13.64 -10.30 0.40
CA SER A 249 13.45 -11.33 1.45
C SER A 249 14.12 -12.64 1.09
N VAL A 250 14.30 -13.48 2.10
CA VAL A 250 14.71 -14.88 1.96
C VAL A 250 13.73 -15.80 2.67
N ILE A 251 13.69 -17.07 2.29
CA ILE A 251 12.83 -18.06 2.96
C ILE A 251 13.62 -18.74 4.07
N ASN A 252 13.10 -18.72 5.28
CA ASN A 252 13.64 -19.52 6.38
C ASN A 252 13.47 -20.99 6.06
N ALA A 253 14.56 -21.74 6.00
CA ALA A 253 14.55 -23.16 5.61
C ALA A 253 13.72 -24.02 6.57
N SER A 254 13.69 -23.68 7.86
CA SER A 254 13.00 -24.45 8.91
C SER A 254 11.52 -24.07 9.02
N THR A 255 11.21 -22.77 9.13
CA THR A 255 9.85 -22.28 9.42
C THR A 255 9.04 -21.96 8.15
N LYS A 256 9.71 -21.91 6.98
CA LYS A 256 9.14 -21.45 5.71
C LYS A 256 8.66 -20.00 5.73
N ALA A 257 8.90 -19.26 6.81
CA ALA A 257 8.57 -17.85 6.89
C ALA A 257 9.44 -17.01 5.93
N LYS A 258 8.84 -15.95 5.39
CA LYS A 258 9.60 -14.93 4.64
C LYS A 258 10.36 -14.06 5.64
N GLN A 259 11.67 -14.02 5.52
CA GLN A 259 12.57 -13.24 6.39
C GLN A 259 12.98 -11.94 5.69
N THR A 260 12.89 -10.83 6.39
CA THR A 260 13.32 -9.52 5.87
C THR A 260 13.92 -8.65 6.98
N TYR A 261 14.61 -7.58 6.59
CA TYR A 261 15.18 -6.62 7.51
C TYR A 261 14.30 -5.36 7.63
N ALA A 262 14.19 -4.85 8.86
CA ALA A 262 13.53 -3.57 9.14
C ALA A 262 14.37 -2.75 10.13
N PRO A 263 14.39 -1.40 10.00
CA PRO A 263 15.02 -0.55 11.00
C PRO A 263 14.28 -0.62 12.32
N ILE A 264 15.04 -0.63 13.42
CA ILE A 264 14.44 -0.58 14.75
C ILE A 264 13.75 0.75 15.03
N GLY A 265 12.66 0.75 15.76
CA GLY A 265 11.96 1.95 16.25
C GLY A 265 10.91 2.53 15.31
N GLY A 266 10.60 1.85 14.20
CA GLY A 266 9.48 2.18 13.32
C GLY A 266 8.33 1.18 13.46
N ASP A 267 7.11 1.63 13.21
CA ASP A 267 5.98 0.73 13.06
C ASP A 267 6.13 -0.07 11.75
N LEU A 268 5.60 -1.30 11.74
CA LEU A 268 5.54 -2.15 10.57
C LEU A 268 4.08 -2.52 10.31
N ILE A 269 3.67 -2.43 9.06
CA ILE A 269 2.33 -2.78 8.62
C ILE A 269 2.36 -4.16 8.01
N VAL A 270 1.53 -5.06 8.55
CA VAL A 270 1.39 -6.43 8.06
C VAL A 270 -0.06 -6.68 7.72
N VAL A 271 -0.32 -7.02 6.46
CA VAL A 271 -1.67 -7.29 5.97
C VAL A 271 -1.73 -8.69 5.39
N TYR A 272 -2.70 -9.45 5.85
CA TYR A 272 -3.01 -10.78 5.33
C TYR A 272 -4.32 -10.78 4.57
N LYS A 273 -4.40 -11.53 3.49
CA LYS A 273 -5.64 -11.86 2.78
C LYS A 273 -6.07 -13.27 3.14
N VAL A 274 -7.34 -13.42 3.48
CA VAL A 274 -7.99 -14.72 3.75
C VAL A 274 -8.92 -15.06 2.61
N ILE A 275 -8.71 -16.23 2.04
CA ILE A 275 -9.50 -16.79 0.94
C ILE A 275 -10.11 -18.12 1.42
N GLY A 276 -11.37 -18.34 1.10
CA GLY A 276 -12.12 -19.54 1.51
C GLY A 276 -11.67 -20.84 0.83
N ASP A 277 -12.38 -21.89 1.13
CA ASP A 277 -12.08 -23.28 0.70
C ASP A 277 -12.08 -23.46 -0.82
N ASP A 278 -12.74 -22.56 -1.54
CA ASP A 278 -12.76 -22.54 -3.02
C ASP A 278 -11.48 -21.95 -3.65
N GLY A 279 -10.56 -21.44 -2.83
CA GLY A 279 -9.32 -20.80 -3.26
C GLY A 279 -9.50 -19.48 -4.01
N LYS A 280 -10.68 -18.87 -3.97
CA LYS A 280 -11.01 -17.65 -4.73
C LYS A 280 -11.77 -16.61 -3.92
N THR A 281 -12.78 -17.03 -3.18
CA THR A 281 -13.70 -16.11 -2.51
C THR A 281 -13.09 -15.56 -1.23
N ALA A 282 -13.09 -14.25 -1.10
CA ALA A 282 -12.63 -13.56 0.10
C ALA A 282 -13.51 -13.94 1.31
N VAL A 283 -12.91 -14.07 2.49
CA VAL A 283 -13.61 -14.42 3.73
C VAL A 283 -13.71 -13.17 4.61
N PRO A 284 -14.85 -12.48 4.62
CA PRO A 284 -15.05 -11.30 5.46
C PRO A 284 -15.44 -11.69 6.89
N ASN A 285 -15.28 -10.73 7.82
CA ASN A 285 -15.74 -10.78 9.21
C ASN A 285 -15.20 -11.98 10.02
N LYS A 286 -13.99 -12.47 9.69
CA LYS A 286 -13.30 -13.51 10.45
C LYS A 286 -12.15 -12.91 11.26
N VAL A 287 -12.03 -13.38 12.49
CA VAL A 287 -10.91 -13.00 13.35
C VAL A 287 -9.68 -13.76 12.94
N VAL A 288 -8.66 -13.04 12.47
CA VAL A 288 -7.32 -13.56 12.27
C VAL A 288 -6.51 -13.29 13.52
N THR A 289 -5.92 -14.32 14.07
CA THR A 289 -4.99 -14.24 15.19
C THR A 289 -3.56 -14.34 14.69
N LEU A 290 -2.76 -13.33 15.00
CA LEU A 290 -1.35 -13.29 14.65
C LEU A 290 -0.53 -13.66 15.89
N SER A 291 0.04 -14.85 15.87
CA SER A 291 0.96 -15.32 16.90
C SER A 291 2.31 -14.63 16.73
N VAL A 292 2.75 -13.93 17.78
CA VAL A 292 4.03 -13.21 17.80
C VAL A 292 5.04 -13.99 18.61
N ASN A 293 6.21 -14.23 18.03
CA ASN A 293 7.33 -14.93 18.68
C ASN A 293 6.95 -16.27 19.33
N GLY A 294 6.23 -17.11 18.55
CA GLY A 294 5.80 -18.43 19.00
C GLY A 294 4.74 -18.38 20.10
N GLY A 295 3.87 -17.39 20.08
CA GLY A 295 2.75 -17.25 21.03
C GLY A 295 3.07 -16.45 22.30
N LYS A 296 4.22 -15.76 22.35
CA LYS A 296 4.54 -14.86 23.48
C LYS A 296 3.55 -13.69 23.59
N SER A 297 2.99 -13.27 22.47
CA SER A 297 1.82 -12.39 22.44
C SER A 297 0.94 -12.75 21.24
N LEU A 298 -0.33 -12.36 21.31
CA LEU A 298 -1.31 -12.56 20.26
C LEU A 298 -1.89 -11.20 19.88
N LEU A 299 -1.93 -10.95 18.59
CA LEU A 299 -2.65 -9.80 18.02
C LEU A 299 -3.84 -10.34 17.25
N THR A 300 -4.94 -9.62 17.26
CA THR A 300 -6.14 -10.01 16.54
C THR A 300 -6.60 -8.87 15.63
N ALA A 301 -7.05 -9.23 14.44
CA ALA A 301 -7.73 -8.32 13.53
C ALA A 301 -8.85 -9.06 12.81
N THR A 302 -9.96 -8.37 12.56
CA THR A 302 -11.07 -8.94 11.80
C THR A 302 -10.85 -8.66 10.31
N THR A 303 -11.08 -9.65 9.47
CA THR A 303 -11.04 -9.46 8.02
C THR A 303 -12.14 -8.50 7.57
N ASP A 304 -11.79 -7.58 6.71
CA ASP A 304 -12.69 -6.60 6.12
C ASP A 304 -13.61 -7.22 5.05
N ALA A 305 -14.40 -6.38 4.37
CA ALA A 305 -15.31 -6.79 3.31
C ALA A 305 -14.63 -7.56 2.16
N PHE A 306 -13.34 -7.35 1.97
CA PHE A 306 -12.53 -7.97 0.92
C PHE A 306 -11.63 -9.10 1.44
N GLY A 307 -11.78 -9.50 2.72
CA GLY A 307 -11.00 -10.57 3.34
C GLY A 307 -9.61 -10.17 3.81
N TYR A 308 -9.31 -8.89 4.00
CA TYR A 308 -8.00 -8.42 4.49
C TYR A 308 -8.03 -8.15 6.00
N ALA A 309 -7.02 -8.65 6.70
CA ALA A 309 -6.74 -8.35 8.10
C ALA A 309 -5.45 -7.57 8.20
N ALA A 310 -5.50 -6.36 8.74
CA ALA A 310 -4.36 -5.46 8.88
C ALA A 310 -3.87 -5.39 10.33
N PHE A 311 -2.55 -5.43 10.51
CA PHE A 311 -1.89 -5.33 11.81
C PHE A 311 -0.81 -4.25 11.76
N THR A 312 -0.69 -3.48 12.83
CA THR A 312 0.44 -2.57 13.05
C THR A 312 1.29 -3.11 14.19
N LEU A 313 2.55 -3.41 13.89
CA LEU A 313 3.52 -3.91 14.84
C LEU A 313 4.42 -2.78 15.30
N LYS A 314 4.53 -2.61 16.62
CA LYS A 314 5.48 -1.69 17.22
C LYS A 314 6.75 -2.44 17.58
N ASN A 315 7.86 -1.99 17.03
CA ASN A 315 9.15 -2.53 17.39
C ASN A 315 9.72 -1.81 18.61
N THR A 316 9.76 -2.51 19.73
CA THR A 316 10.30 -2.02 21.01
C THR A 316 11.64 -2.61 21.38
N ASP A 317 12.30 -3.34 20.47
CA ASP A 317 13.55 -4.03 20.73
C ASP A 317 14.68 -3.03 21.05
N THR A 318 15.53 -3.36 22.00
CA THR A 318 16.62 -2.46 22.46
C THR A 318 17.99 -2.85 21.94
N LYS A 319 18.13 -4.08 21.42
CA LYS A 319 19.40 -4.64 20.95
C LYS A 319 19.38 -4.97 19.45
N PRO A 320 19.40 -3.93 18.58
CA PRO A 320 19.32 -4.15 17.14
C PRO A 320 20.57 -4.86 16.59
N ASN A 321 20.36 -5.59 15.51
CA ASN A 321 21.45 -6.12 14.69
C ASN A 321 22.24 -4.99 14.02
N ALA A 322 23.40 -5.30 13.46
CA ALA A 322 24.06 -4.41 12.51
C ALA A 322 23.21 -4.27 11.23
N ALA A 323 23.39 -3.16 10.51
CA ALA A 323 22.74 -3.02 9.22
C ALA A 323 23.24 -4.12 8.27
N PRO A 324 22.33 -4.81 7.57
CA PRO A 324 22.72 -5.87 6.64
C PRO A 324 23.42 -5.29 5.41
N SER A 325 24.24 -6.09 4.75
CA SER A 325 24.96 -5.69 3.54
C SER A 325 24.07 -5.59 2.31
N SER A 326 22.97 -6.34 2.31
CA SER A 326 21.91 -6.31 1.28
C SER A 326 20.57 -6.72 1.88
N ALA A 327 19.48 -6.45 1.19
CA ALA A 327 18.14 -6.85 1.61
C ALA A 327 17.97 -8.38 1.71
N THR A 328 18.75 -9.12 0.95
CA THR A 328 18.78 -10.59 0.90
C THR A 328 20.00 -11.17 1.60
N ALA A 329 20.70 -10.38 2.43
CA ALA A 329 21.81 -10.89 3.22
C ALA A 329 21.34 -12.04 4.12
N VAL A 330 22.19 -13.06 4.27
CA VAL A 330 21.88 -14.17 5.18
C VAL A 330 21.68 -13.65 6.60
N MET A 331 20.54 -14.02 7.19
CA MET A 331 20.20 -13.62 8.55
C MET A 331 21.21 -14.19 9.54
N PRO A 332 21.68 -13.39 10.51
CA PRO A 332 22.57 -13.91 11.54
C PRO A 332 21.85 -15.02 12.33
N THR A 333 22.45 -16.18 12.44
CA THR A 333 21.91 -17.32 13.21
C THR A 333 21.68 -17.00 14.68
N ALA A 334 22.38 -16.00 15.21
CA ALA A 334 22.26 -15.50 16.59
C ALA A 334 21.62 -14.10 16.64
N SER A 335 20.70 -13.75 15.73
CA SER A 335 19.99 -12.48 15.80
C SER A 335 19.20 -12.41 17.09
N SER A 336 19.48 -11.40 17.91
CA SER A 336 18.75 -11.14 19.17
C SER A 336 17.53 -10.24 18.99
N ALA A 337 17.44 -9.56 17.86
CA ALA A 337 16.38 -8.58 17.56
C ALA A 337 15.61 -9.03 16.34
N PHE A 338 14.64 -9.91 16.54
CA PHE A 338 13.72 -10.32 15.49
C PHE A 338 12.34 -10.62 16.06
N THR A 339 11.35 -10.56 15.20
CA THR A 339 9.97 -10.95 15.50
C THR A 339 9.49 -11.94 14.45
N THR A 340 8.97 -13.08 14.90
CA THR A 340 8.29 -14.04 14.05
C THR A 340 6.78 -13.86 14.16
N LEU A 341 6.09 -13.96 13.06
CA LEU A 341 4.65 -13.82 12.96
C LEU A 341 4.07 -15.03 12.23
N ALA A 342 3.05 -15.64 12.81
CA ALA A 342 2.32 -16.75 12.23
C ALA A 342 0.80 -16.48 12.31
N PRO A 343 0.10 -16.33 11.19
CA PRO A 343 -1.34 -16.08 11.18
C PRO A 343 -2.13 -17.38 11.34
N SER A 344 -3.30 -17.29 11.98
CA SER A 344 -4.26 -18.39 12.11
C SER A 344 -5.69 -17.84 12.22
N ILE A 345 -6.67 -18.72 11.97
CA ILE A 345 -8.09 -18.47 12.22
C ILE A 345 -8.58 -19.58 13.14
N GLU A 346 -9.28 -19.23 14.21
CA GLU A 346 -9.82 -20.21 15.16
C GLU A 346 -10.75 -21.22 14.48
N GLY A 347 -10.61 -22.49 14.84
CA GLY A 347 -11.44 -23.57 14.32
C GLY A 347 -11.16 -23.95 12.85
N THR A 348 -10.06 -23.46 12.27
CA THR A 348 -9.70 -23.77 10.88
C THR A 348 -8.34 -24.46 10.78
N THR A 349 -8.13 -25.16 9.66
CA THR A 349 -6.81 -25.71 9.27
C THR A 349 -6.39 -25.03 7.97
N PRO A 350 -5.58 -23.97 8.00
CA PRO A 350 -5.20 -23.26 6.78
C PRO A 350 -4.41 -24.17 5.82
N ILE A 351 -4.76 -24.14 4.53
CA ILE A 351 -3.97 -24.78 3.48
C ILE A 351 -2.62 -24.09 3.34
N VAL A 352 -2.63 -22.74 3.40
CA VAL A 352 -1.46 -21.89 3.40
C VAL A 352 -1.61 -20.87 4.52
N ALA A 353 -0.60 -20.79 5.38
CA ALA A 353 -0.48 -19.73 6.40
C ALA A 353 0.94 -19.13 6.28
N GLU A 354 1.08 -18.04 5.51
CA GLU A 354 2.37 -17.42 5.27
C GLU A 354 2.84 -16.65 6.51
N GLY A 355 3.87 -17.16 7.17
CA GLY A 355 4.57 -16.46 8.24
C GLY A 355 5.57 -15.44 7.71
N VAL A 356 5.89 -14.46 8.54
CA VAL A 356 6.95 -13.50 8.27
C VAL A 356 7.86 -13.33 9.49
N GLU A 357 9.12 -13.06 9.24
CA GLU A 357 10.15 -12.84 10.26
C GLU A 357 10.88 -11.53 9.95
N PHE A 358 10.77 -10.55 10.85
CA PHE A 358 11.46 -9.27 10.73
C PHE A 358 12.70 -9.27 11.60
N HIS A 359 13.87 -9.00 10.99
CA HIS A 359 15.13 -8.80 11.69
C HIS A 359 15.42 -7.32 11.82
N TYR A 360 15.49 -6.83 13.05
CA TYR A 360 15.64 -5.41 13.33
C TYR A 360 17.09 -4.98 13.36
N TYR A 361 17.40 -3.88 12.70
CA TYR A 361 18.76 -3.36 12.62
C TYR A 361 18.86 -1.88 13.01
N ARG A 362 20.07 -1.50 13.42
CA ARG A 362 20.50 -0.09 13.53
C ARG A 362 21.79 0.06 12.75
N GLY A 363 21.89 1.14 11.98
CA GLY A 363 23.10 1.39 11.22
C GLY A 363 22.92 2.50 10.20
N ILE A 364 23.85 2.53 9.25
CA ILE A 364 23.83 3.48 8.15
C ILE A 364 23.89 2.77 6.82
N THR A 365 23.24 3.34 5.83
CA THR A 365 23.44 3.01 4.42
C THR A 365 23.77 4.26 3.65
N THR A 366 24.49 4.13 2.54
CA THR A 366 24.94 5.26 1.75
C THR A 366 24.59 5.06 0.27
N SER A 367 24.14 6.13 -0.39
CA SER A 367 23.94 6.16 -1.84
C SER A 367 24.41 7.49 -2.42
N VAL A 368 24.80 7.48 -3.69
CA VAL A 368 25.27 8.67 -4.39
C VAL A 368 24.26 9.07 -5.44
N THR A 369 23.88 10.33 -5.46
CA THR A 369 23.08 10.94 -6.52
C THR A 369 23.94 11.97 -7.27
N LYS A 370 23.77 12.05 -8.60
CA LYS A 370 24.45 12.97 -9.48
C LYS A 370 23.43 13.86 -10.16
N SER A 371 23.64 15.18 -10.09
CA SER A 371 22.83 16.17 -10.80
C SER A 371 23.78 17.11 -11.58
N GLY A 372 23.88 16.90 -12.87
CA GLY A 372 24.87 17.57 -13.70
C GLY A 372 26.31 17.25 -13.25
N LYS A 373 27.06 18.28 -12.86
CA LYS A 373 28.45 18.15 -12.33
C LYS A 373 28.50 18.03 -10.79
N LYS A 374 27.36 18.07 -10.09
CA LYS A 374 27.30 18.04 -8.63
C LYS A 374 26.96 16.64 -8.15
N PHE A 375 27.62 16.20 -7.08
CA PHE A 375 27.32 14.94 -6.40
C PHE A 375 26.73 15.23 -5.01
N SER A 376 25.76 14.43 -4.61
CA SER A 376 25.23 14.40 -3.26
C SER A 376 25.33 12.98 -2.72
N LEU A 377 25.90 12.86 -1.52
CA LEU A 377 25.94 11.60 -0.78
C LEU A 377 24.77 11.59 0.21
N ALA A 378 23.83 10.68 -0.02
CA ALA A 378 22.74 10.43 0.89
C ALA A 378 23.18 9.40 1.94
N VAL A 379 23.15 9.79 3.20
CA VAL A 379 23.44 8.92 4.36
C VAL A 379 22.13 8.65 5.08
N ALA A 380 21.58 7.46 4.90
CA ALA A 380 20.40 7.02 5.62
C ALA A 380 20.81 6.41 6.96
N ILE A 381 20.29 6.99 8.04
CA ILE A 381 20.56 6.62 9.44
C ILE A 381 19.31 5.91 9.95
N ALA A 382 19.43 4.61 10.27
CA ALA A 382 18.34 3.76 10.69
C ALA A 382 18.40 3.43 12.17
N GLY A 383 17.24 3.33 12.82
CA GLY A 383 17.10 2.85 14.19
C GLY A 383 17.59 3.84 15.26
N ALA A 384 17.55 5.13 14.98
CA ALA A 384 18.07 6.17 15.87
C ALA A 384 17.04 7.26 16.22
N ALA A 385 15.75 6.99 16.07
CA ALA A 385 14.68 7.94 16.38
C ALA A 385 14.84 8.54 17.79
N GLY A 386 14.65 9.84 17.90
CA GLY A 386 14.79 10.60 19.16
C GLY A 386 16.23 10.92 19.55
N LYS A 387 17.25 10.45 18.82
CA LYS A 387 18.67 10.61 19.12
C LYS A 387 19.34 11.67 18.25
N SER A 388 20.55 12.08 18.64
CA SER A 388 21.41 12.91 17.82
C SER A 388 22.50 12.06 17.17
N ALA A 389 22.75 12.30 15.89
CA ALA A 389 23.79 11.64 15.13
C ALA A 389 24.83 12.65 14.65
N ALA A 390 26.10 12.42 15.01
CA ALA A 390 27.20 13.19 14.45
C ALA A 390 27.67 12.51 13.14
N VAL A 391 27.58 13.21 12.03
CA VAL A 391 27.89 12.71 10.69
C VAL A 391 29.16 13.37 10.18
N ALA A 392 30.14 12.56 9.81
CA ALA A 392 31.39 12.98 9.20
C ALA A 392 31.60 12.25 7.86
N VAL A 393 31.98 12.99 6.84
CA VAL A 393 32.27 12.46 5.50
C VAL A 393 33.60 13.02 5.04
N THR A 394 34.50 12.16 4.54
CA THR A 394 35.81 12.58 4.04
C THR A 394 35.66 13.70 2.99
N GLY A 395 36.27 14.86 3.27
CA GLY A 395 36.25 16.01 2.37
C GLY A 395 34.98 16.86 2.40
N ALA A 396 34.09 16.64 3.39
CA ALA A 396 32.92 17.45 3.64
C ALA A 396 32.90 18.00 5.08
N LYS A 397 32.09 19.01 5.33
CA LYS A 397 31.89 19.57 6.67
C LYS A 397 31.12 18.58 7.56
N ASN A 398 31.63 18.35 8.77
CA ASN A 398 30.92 17.57 9.78
C ASN A 398 29.60 18.23 10.18
N SER A 399 28.59 17.43 10.46
CA SER A 399 27.28 17.91 10.89
C SER A 399 26.74 17.07 12.05
N THR A 400 25.89 17.67 12.87
CA THR A 400 25.10 16.94 13.87
C THR A 400 23.62 17.09 13.51
N VAL A 401 22.91 15.99 13.45
CA VAL A 401 21.53 15.92 13.03
C VAL A 401 20.70 15.25 14.10
N LYS A 402 19.56 15.84 14.46
CA LYS A 402 18.55 15.18 15.29
C LYS A 402 17.76 14.22 14.42
N ILE A 403 17.67 12.97 14.83
CA ILE A 403 16.95 11.93 14.10
C ILE A 403 15.51 11.89 14.62
N ASN A 404 14.56 12.27 13.79
CA ASN A 404 13.15 12.43 14.16
C ASN A 404 12.28 11.23 13.77
N SER A 405 12.82 10.27 13.03
CA SER A 405 12.10 9.08 12.55
C SER A 405 12.96 7.82 12.67
N ALA A 406 12.35 6.65 12.53
CA ALA A 406 13.07 5.37 12.57
C ALA A 406 14.14 5.23 11.48
N MET A 407 14.01 5.97 10.39
CA MET A 407 15.05 6.17 9.38
C MET A 407 15.02 7.63 8.91
N GLN A 408 16.18 8.25 8.86
CA GLN A 408 16.32 9.63 8.37
C GLN A 408 17.53 9.73 7.45
N THR A 409 17.35 10.37 6.31
CA THR A 409 18.42 10.60 5.35
C THR A 409 19.00 12.00 5.50
N VAL A 410 20.32 12.07 5.47
CA VAL A 410 21.09 13.32 5.46
C VAL A 410 21.81 13.42 4.13
N ASN A 411 21.51 14.46 3.36
CA ASN A 411 22.15 14.70 2.07
C ASN A 411 23.36 15.62 2.26
N ILE A 412 24.53 15.18 1.81
CA ILE A 412 25.81 15.87 1.99
C ILE A 412 26.41 16.12 0.60
N PRO A 413 26.61 17.39 0.19
CA PRO A 413 27.34 17.70 -1.04
C PRO A 413 28.77 17.16 -0.95
N VAL A 414 29.21 16.46 -1.97
CA VAL A 414 30.54 15.84 -2.01
C VAL A 414 31.19 16.01 -3.39
N THR A 415 32.50 15.88 -3.43
CA THR A 415 33.29 15.77 -4.67
C THR A 415 33.47 14.32 -5.08
N ALA A 416 33.82 14.05 -6.33
CA ALA A 416 34.18 12.70 -6.80
C ALA A 416 35.34 12.11 -5.97
N GLY A 417 35.45 10.78 -6.01
CA GLY A 417 36.51 10.02 -5.32
C GLY A 417 36.01 9.15 -4.19
N ALA A 418 36.90 8.41 -3.56
CA ALA A 418 36.59 7.56 -2.42
C ALA A 418 36.21 8.41 -1.19
N LYS A 419 35.13 8.02 -0.53
CA LYS A 419 34.62 8.67 0.70
C LYS A 419 34.46 7.66 1.81
N THR A 420 34.85 8.04 3.01
CA THR A 420 34.49 7.31 4.23
C THR A 420 33.43 8.14 4.96
N VAL A 421 32.31 7.51 5.24
CA VAL A 421 31.23 8.07 6.05
C VAL A 421 31.32 7.48 7.44
N THR A 422 31.32 8.33 8.45
CA THR A 422 31.31 7.93 9.86
C THR A 422 30.14 8.61 10.54
N VAL A 423 29.27 7.82 11.19
CA VAL A 423 28.15 8.31 11.97
C VAL A 423 28.27 7.84 13.39
N LYS A 424 28.29 8.74 14.36
CA LYS A 424 28.32 8.42 15.79
C LYS A 424 26.94 8.66 16.40
N ILE A 425 26.36 7.62 17.02
CA ILE A 425 25.05 7.64 17.68
C ILE A 425 25.21 6.99 19.06
N ASP A 426 24.91 7.69 20.14
CA ASP A 426 25.04 7.19 21.53
C ASP A 426 26.42 6.56 21.81
N GLY A 427 27.49 7.20 21.36
CA GLY A 427 28.84 6.68 21.53
C GLY A 427 29.26 5.58 20.55
N LYS A 428 28.34 4.89 19.90
CA LYS A 428 28.62 3.85 18.90
C LYS A 428 28.91 4.49 17.54
N ILE A 429 29.93 3.95 16.87
CA ILE A 429 30.39 4.42 15.56
C ILE A 429 29.98 3.44 14.48
N TYR A 430 29.37 3.97 13.41
CA TYR A 430 28.99 3.26 12.19
C TYR A 430 29.78 3.83 11.03
N THR A 431 30.38 2.99 10.20
CA THR A 431 31.22 3.41 9.09
C THR A 431 30.79 2.75 7.78
N SER A 432 30.77 3.53 6.71
CA SER A 432 30.54 3.05 5.34
C SER A 432 31.60 3.64 4.41
N LYS A 433 32.03 2.87 3.40
CA LYS A 433 32.93 3.35 2.34
C LYS A 433 32.15 3.38 1.02
N VAL A 434 32.27 4.48 0.29
CA VAL A 434 31.56 4.68 -0.99
C VAL A 434 32.47 5.38 -1.99
N THR A 435 32.38 5.00 -3.25
CA THR A 435 33.08 5.70 -4.34
C THR A 435 32.08 6.57 -5.10
N VAL A 436 32.36 7.86 -5.18
CA VAL A 436 31.59 8.87 -5.92
C VAL A 436 32.21 9.01 -7.30
N LYS A 437 31.44 8.69 -8.35
CA LYS A 437 31.90 8.69 -9.77
C LYS A 437 31.04 9.59 -10.63
#